data_9e81ed5a4a16928c816996dd9b2355cb
#
_entry.id   9e81ed5a4a16928c816996dd9b2355cb
#
_cell.length_a   1.000
_cell.length_b   1.000
_cell.length_c   1.000
_cell.angle_alpha   90.00
_cell.angle_beta   90.00
_cell.angle_gamma   90.00
#
_symmetry.space_group_name_H-M   'P 1'
#
loop_
_entity.id
_entity.type
_entity.pdbx_description
1 polymer ?
#
loop_
_entity_poly.entity_id
_entity_poly.type
_entity_poly.pdbx_seq_one_letter_code
_entity_poly.pdbx_strand_id
1 'polypeptide(L)'
;FRDTYRFLKDTHRFLSNFYQYPFTYKGLVYPNAEAAFQAQKCSSDADRIKYTLQKSPVEAERMGKKEPNLPSNWDEISYDIMFDILRAKFSVPELAEMLESTGDTYLEEINNWHENRWGRCTCEKCREKEGKNWLGEILMRVRHMNRTKYMHIENLEKITSHLNRPALIALAARPGVGKTTLAMNIAIYEAEHYNKNVVYFSLEMYEKQLYVNYNIQGKSSIRIIDNCLNDYLTVSQMKEKLQNLGNVDLVIIDYLQLIKSESEHKKRLAWLFDIGRELHDLSQERKIPVLFLCQLPRNIDYRTDQR
;
A
#
# COMPACT_ATOMS: atom_id res chain seq x y z
N PHE A 1 10.05 -11.68 -17.69
CA PHE A 1 9.20 -11.28 -18.84
C PHE A 1 9.97 -10.27 -19.73
N ARG A 2 9.55 -10.12 -20.97
CA ARG A 2 10.14 -9.16 -21.90
C ARG A 2 9.10 -8.13 -22.33
N ASP A 3 9.46 -6.86 -22.25
CA ASP A 3 8.63 -5.75 -22.69
C ASP A 3 8.80 -5.51 -24.20
N THR A 4 8.49 -6.53 -25.02
CA THR A 4 8.59 -6.45 -26.47
C THR A 4 7.38 -7.01 -27.19
N TYR A 5 7.04 -6.37 -28.31
CA TYR A 5 5.95 -6.74 -29.21
C TYR A 5 6.11 -8.15 -29.84
N ARG A 6 7.30 -8.72 -29.81
CA ARG A 6 7.66 -9.96 -30.53
C ARG A 6 7.28 -11.26 -29.83
N PHE A 7 6.95 -11.25 -28.54
CA PHE A 7 6.67 -12.48 -27.78
C PHE A 7 5.15 -12.67 -27.52
N LEU A 8 4.40 -12.92 -28.61
CA LEU A 8 2.94 -13.09 -28.59
C LEU A 8 2.42 -14.33 -27.84
N LYS A 9 3.30 -15.24 -27.40
CA LYS A 9 2.93 -16.52 -26.76
C LYS A 9 3.26 -16.62 -25.28
N ASP A 10 3.82 -15.59 -24.67
CA ASP A 10 4.14 -15.61 -23.25
C ASP A 10 2.87 -15.40 -22.42
N THR A 11 2.59 -16.31 -21.51
CA THR A 11 1.46 -16.24 -20.56
C THR A 11 1.55 -15.02 -19.65
N HIS A 12 2.72 -14.39 -19.51
CA HIS A 12 2.97 -13.23 -18.66
C HIS A 12 3.02 -11.88 -19.43
N ARG A 13 2.50 -11.83 -20.65
CA ARG A 13 2.45 -10.59 -21.44
C ARG A 13 1.71 -9.43 -20.76
N PHE A 14 0.76 -9.73 -19.92
CA PHE A 14 0.02 -8.72 -19.16
C PHE A 14 0.90 -7.87 -18.24
N LEU A 15 2.10 -8.36 -17.87
CA LEU A 15 3.09 -7.62 -17.09
C LEU A 15 3.74 -6.49 -17.90
N SER A 16 3.78 -6.60 -19.23
CA SER A 16 4.36 -5.60 -20.12
C SER A 16 3.54 -4.30 -20.14
N ASN A 17 4.24 -3.16 -20.24
CA ASN A 17 3.63 -1.86 -20.49
C ASN A 17 2.94 -1.80 -21.86
N PHE A 18 3.37 -2.68 -22.79
CA PHE A 18 2.84 -2.78 -24.15
C PHE A 18 1.56 -3.63 -24.26
N TYR A 19 1.15 -4.29 -23.16
CA TYR A 19 -0.05 -5.11 -23.16
C TYR A 19 -1.29 -4.26 -23.39
N GLN A 20 -2.04 -4.59 -24.45
CA GLN A 20 -3.24 -3.89 -24.85
C GLN A 20 -4.40 -4.30 -23.94
N TYR A 21 -4.69 -3.46 -22.98
CA TYR A 21 -5.83 -3.57 -22.10
C TYR A 21 -6.19 -2.17 -21.60
N PRO A 22 -7.39 -1.65 -21.92
CA PRO A 22 -7.77 -0.29 -21.55
C PRO A 22 -8.01 -0.17 -20.05
N PHE A 23 -7.52 0.92 -19.48
CA PHE A 23 -7.72 1.27 -18.07
C PHE A 23 -7.77 2.79 -17.89
N THR A 24 -8.39 3.24 -16.80
CA THR A 24 -8.49 4.67 -16.48
C THR A 24 -7.35 5.12 -15.61
N TYR A 25 -6.69 6.22 -15.99
CA TYR A 25 -5.67 6.89 -15.19
C TYR A 25 -5.87 8.42 -15.30
N LYS A 26 -5.95 9.09 -14.13
CA LYS A 26 -6.21 10.55 -14.03
C LYS A 26 -7.37 11.03 -14.92
N GLY A 27 -8.48 10.28 -14.92
CA GLY A 27 -9.70 10.63 -15.66
C GLY A 27 -9.68 10.33 -17.17
N LEU A 28 -8.57 9.84 -17.72
CA LEU A 28 -8.44 9.45 -19.13
C LEU A 28 -8.33 7.93 -19.27
N VAL A 29 -8.94 7.37 -20.32
CA VAL A 29 -8.84 5.95 -20.65
C VAL A 29 -7.68 5.74 -21.61
N TYR A 30 -6.67 4.97 -21.19
CA TYR A 30 -5.50 4.64 -22.00
C TYR A 30 -5.58 3.20 -22.48
N PRO A 31 -5.13 2.89 -23.71
CA PRO A 31 -5.18 1.54 -24.28
C PRO A 31 -4.12 0.59 -23.69
N ASN A 32 -3.06 1.12 -23.09
CA ASN A 32 -1.96 0.39 -22.49
C ASN A 32 -1.14 1.30 -21.56
N ALA A 33 -0.27 0.71 -20.72
CA ALA A 33 0.52 1.45 -19.75
C ALA A 33 1.59 2.35 -20.40
N GLU A 34 2.12 1.95 -21.56
CA GLU A 34 3.07 2.77 -22.30
C GLU A 34 2.46 4.09 -22.75
N ALA A 35 1.27 4.07 -23.34
CA ALA A 35 0.55 5.28 -23.73
C ALA A 35 0.28 6.20 -22.52
N ALA A 36 -0.13 5.62 -21.40
CA ALA A 36 -0.36 6.38 -20.16
C ALA A 36 0.95 7.03 -19.65
N PHE A 37 2.07 6.30 -19.68
CA PHE A 37 3.36 6.79 -19.23
C PHE A 37 3.90 7.91 -20.13
N GLN A 38 3.87 7.72 -21.43
CA GLN A 38 4.35 8.73 -22.37
C GLN A 38 3.51 10.01 -22.31
N ALA A 39 2.20 9.89 -22.07
CA ALA A 39 1.31 11.03 -21.89
C ALA A 39 1.70 11.92 -20.69
N GLN A 40 2.35 11.37 -19.63
CA GLN A 40 2.75 12.17 -18.47
C GLN A 40 3.93 13.11 -18.74
N LYS A 41 4.57 13.01 -19.90
CA LYS A 41 5.57 13.97 -20.39
C LYS A 41 4.94 15.28 -20.85
N CYS A 42 3.64 15.28 -21.17
CA CYS A 42 2.92 16.48 -21.60
C CYS A 42 2.57 17.38 -20.41
N SER A 43 2.63 18.68 -20.62
CA SER A 43 2.30 19.70 -19.62
C SER A 43 0.79 19.91 -19.45
N SER A 44 -0.03 19.61 -20.47
CA SER A 44 -1.49 19.82 -20.45
C SER A 44 -2.28 18.52 -20.65
N ASP A 45 -3.52 18.48 -20.12
CA ASP A 45 -4.43 17.35 -20.35
C ASP A 45 -4.89 17.27 -21.81
N ALA A 46 -5.02 18.41 -22.50
CA ALA A 46 -5.34 18.45 -23.92
C ALA A 46 -4.28 17.71 -24.77
N ASP A 47 -3.00 17.86 -24.41
CA ASP A 47 -1.91 17.14 -25.08
C ASP A 47 -1.88 15.66 -24.72
N ARG A 48 -2.31 15.28 -23.53
CA ARG A 48 -2.40 13.87 -23.09
C ARG A 48 -3.44 13.08 -23.86
N ILE A 49 -4.55 13.71 -24.30
CA ILE A 49 -5.63 13.05 -25.05
C ILE A 49 -5.11 12.35 -26.30
N LYS A 50 -4.10 12.89 -27.00
CA LYS A 50 -3.55 12.25 -28.21
C LYS A 50 -3.02 10.83 -27.95
N TYR A 51 -2.59 10.53 -26.72
CA TYR A 51 -2.10 9.20 -26.32
C TYR A 51 -3.23 8.20 -26.03
N THR A 52 -4.43 8.66 -25.69
CA THR A 52 -5.60 7.78 -25.51
C THR A 52 -6.07 7.17 -26.84
N LEU A 53 -5.76 7.83 -27.93
CA LEU A 53 -6.14 7.41 -29.29
C LEU A 53 -5.12 6.47 -29.95
N GLN A 54 -3.97 6.26 -29.31
CA GLN A 54 -2.88 5.45 -29.89
C GLN A 54 -3.17 3.98 -29.73
N LYS A 55 -3.40 3.28 -30.85
CA LYS A 55 -3.61 1.83 -30.86
C LYS A 55 -2.31 1.02 -30.71
N SER A 56 -1.14 1.65 -30.96
CA SER A 56 0.16 1.01 -30.89
C SER A 56 1.01 1.57 -29.74
N PRO A 57 1.50 0.75 -28.79
CA PRO A 57 2.42 1.20 -27.74
C PRO A 57 3.75 1.70 -28.30
N VAL A 58 4.22 1.14 -29.42
CA VAL A 58 5.43 1.61 -30.13
C VAL A 58 5.24 3.02 -30.67
N GLU A 59 4.05 3.34 -31.17
CA GLU A 59 3.76 4.70 -31.64
C GLU A 59 3.69 5.68 -30.46
N ALA A 60 3.08 5.28 -29.34
CA ALA A 60 3.06 6.08 -28.12
C ALA A 60 4.49 6.37 -27.61
N GLU A 61 5.35 5.38 -27.59
CA GLU A 61 6.77 5.52 -27.24
C GLU A 61 7.48 6.51 -28.18
N ARG A 62 7.28 6.36 -29.51
CA ARG A 62 7.88 7.24 -30.53
C ARG A 62 7.42 8.68 -30.38
N MET A 63 6.14 8.90 -30.08
CA MET A 63 5.59 10.23 -29.81
C MET A 63 6.21 10.81 -28.54
N GLY A 64 6.26 10.06 -27.45
CA GLY A 64 6.81 10.51 -26.18
C GLY A 64 8.29 10.84 -26.20
N LYS A 65 9.09 10.22 -27.09
CA LYS A 65 10.49 10.59 -27.33
C LYS A 65 10.64 11.97 -28.00
N LYS A 66 9.58 12.47 -28.62
CA LYS A 66 9.56 13.76 -29.34
C LYS A 66 8.86 14.87 -28.54
N GLU A 67 8.38 14.59 -27.32
CA GLU A 67 7.72 15.62 -26.52
C GLU A 67 8.70 16.75 -26.18
N PRO A 68 8.38 18.01 -26.57
CA PRO A 68 9.30 19.12 -26.44
C PRO A 68 9.45 19.63 -25.00
N ASN A 69 8.43 19.43 -24.16
CA ASN A 69 8.33 20.00 -22.82
C ASN A 69 8.49 18.92 -21.74
N LEU A 70 9.53 18.08 -21.86
CA LEU A 70 9.84 17.09 -20.84
C LEU A 70 10.11 17.78 -19.49
N PRO A 71 9.46 17.38 -18.38
CA PRO A 71 9.78 17.91 -17.05
C PRO A 71 11.28 17.78 -16.75
N SER A 72 11.90 18.83 -16.23
CA SER A 72 13.36 18.85 -15.96
C SER A 72 13.79 17.77 -14.96
N ASN A 73 12.89 17.36 -14.07
CA ASN A 73 13.09 16.31 -13.06
C ASN A 73 12.50 14.96 -13.49
N TRP A 74 12.30 14.70 -14.79
CA TRP A 74 11.67 13.47 -15.30
C TRP A 74 12.33 12.20 -14.77
N ASP A 75 13.64 12.18 -14.69
CA ASP A 75 14.37 11.03 -14.20
C ASP A 75 14.09 10.72 -12.73
N GLU A 76 13.79 11.71 -11.93
CA GLU A 76 13.43 11.57 -10.52
C GLU A 76 11.99 11.10 -10.34
N ILE A 77 11.03 11.67 -11.09
CA ILE A 77 9.60 11.42 -10.93
C ILE A 77 9.09 10.23 -11.75
N SER A 78 9.84 9.75 -12.74
CA SER A 78 9.39 8.72 -13.68
C SER A 78 9.05 7.39 -13.00
N TYR A 79 9.76 7.04 -11.94
CA TYR A 79 9.47 5.84 -11.13
C TYR A 79 8.09 5.91 -10.46
N ASP A 80 7.79 7.02 -9.78
CA ASP A 80 6.52 7.20 -9.08
C ASP A 80 5.36 7.31 -10.06
N ILE A 81 5.56 7.96 -11.20
CA ILE A 81 4.57 8.01 -12.29
C ILE A 81 4.25 6.59 -12.80
N MET A 82 5.26 5.77 -13.05
CA MET A 82 5.04 4.39 -13.50
C MET A 82 4.35 3.55 -12.43
N PHE A 83 4.73 3.74 -11.17
CA PHE A 83 4.07 3.08 -10.05
C PHE A 83 2.57 3.39 -9.99
N ASP A 84 2.19 4.66 -10.12
CA ASP A 84 0.78 5.08 -10.12
C ASP A 84 0.01 4.53 -11.33
N ILE A 85 0.65 4.50 -12.50
CA ILE A 85 0.05 3.93 -13.72
C ILE A 85 -0.19 2.43 -13.56
N LEU A 86 0.78 1.68 -13.04
CA LEU A 86 0.63 0.25 -12.84
C LEU A 86 -0.38 -0.08 -11.74
N ARG A 87 -0.48 0.75 -10.70
CA ARG A 87 -1.59 0.65 -9.73
C ARG A 87 -2.95 0.81 -10.42
N ALA A 88 -3.09 1.79 -11.30
CA ALA A 88 -4.33 2.00 -12.05
C ALA A 88 -4.61 0.86 -13.03
N LYS A 89 -3.61 0.37 -13.76
CA LYS A 89 -3.73 -0.78 -14.65
C LYS A 89 -4.18 -2.03 -13.90
N PHE A 90 -3.53 -2.36 -12.81
CA PHE A 90 -3.81 -3.55 -12.00
C PHE A 90 -4.88 -3.33 -10.91
N SER A 91 -5.62 -2.22 -10.95
CA SER A 91 -6.89 -2.08 -10.24
C SER A 91 -8.07 -2.67 -11.01
N VAL A 92 -7.89 -2.99 -12.30
CA VAL A 92 -8.86 -3.74 -13.10
C VAL A 92 -8.89 -5.19 -12.60
N PRO A 93 -10.05 -5.73 -12.20
CA PRO A 93 -10.14 -7.03 -11.52
C PRO A 93 -9.42 -8.17 -12.25
N GLU A 94 -9.63 -8.32 -13.55
CA GLU A 94 -9.04 -9.38 -14.35
C GLU A 94 -7.50 -9.28 -14.39
N LEU A 95 -6.97 -8.07 -14.49
CA LEU A 95 -5.52 -7.84 -14.47
C LEU A 95 -4.93 -8.04 -13.07
N ALA A 96 -5.69 -7.67 -12.03
CA ALA A 96 -5.31 -7.92 -10.64
C ALA A 96 -5.14 -9.42 -10.37
N GLU A 97 -6.13 -10.24 -10.74
CA GLU A 97 -6.09 -11.69 -10.60
C GLU A 97 -4.91 -12.30 -11.37
N MET A 98 -4.65 -11.83 -12.60
CA MET A 98 -3.49 -12.27 -13.38
C MET A 98 -2.16 -11.93 -12.67
N LEU A 99 -2.04 -10.74 -12.08
CA LEU A 99 -0.85 -10.33 -11.34
C LEU A 99 -0.68 -11.16 -10.07
N GLU A 100 -1.75 -11.44 -9.35
CA GLU A 100 -1.75 -12.29 -8.16
C GLU A 100 -1.38 -13.74 -8.48
N SER A 101 -1.81 -14.26 -9.63
CA SER A 101 -1.48 -15.62 -10.08
C SER A 101 0.01 -15.86 -10.26
N THR A 102 0.84 -14.80 -10.36
CA THR A 102 2.29 -14.93 -10.38
C THR A 102 2.89 -15.36 -9.04
N GLY A 103 2.07 -15.49 -7.98
CA GLY A 103 2.49 -15.96 -6.65
C GLY A 103 3.55 -15.06 -6.04
N ASP A 104 4.56 -15.63 -5.38
CA ASP A 104 5.69 -14.91 -4.80
C ASP A 104 6.92 -14.89 -5.71
N THR A 105 6.72 -15.23 -6.99
CA THR A 105 7.80 -15.28 -7.98
C THR A 105 8.44 -13.89 -8.14
N TYR A 106 9.77 -13.87 -8.18
CA TYR A 106 10.52 -12.67 -8.52
C TYR A 106 10.23 -12.28 -9.98
N LEU A 107 9.82 -11.04 -10.18
CA LEU A 107 9.49 -10.48 -11.49
C LEU A 107 10.67 -9.64 -11.98
N GLU A 108 11.20 -9.95 -13.15
CA GLU A 108 12.29 -9.21 -13.77
C GLU A 108 11.97 -8.91 -15.23
N GLU A 109 12.11 -7.65 -15.64
CA GLU A 109 12.07 -7.28 -17.05
C GLU A 109 13.45 -7.54 -17.68
N ILE A 110 13.47 -8.32 -18.77
CA ILE A 110 14.69 -8.66 -19.48
C ILE A 110 14.65 -8.04 -20.87
N ASN A 111 15.72 -7.36 -21.24
CA ASN A 111 15.86 -6.75 -22.55
C ASN A 111 17.27 -6.99 -23.16
N ASN A 112 17.50 -6.48 -24.41
CA ASN A 112 18.79 -6.57 -25.11
C ASN A 112 19.17 -5.27 -25.84
N TRP A 113 18.53 -4.14 -25.47
CA TRP A 113 18.74 -2.83 -26.09
C TRP A 113 19.36 -1.78 -25.17
N HIS A 114 20.19 -2.24 -24.23
CA HIS A 114 21.01 -1.42 -23.31
C HIS A 114 20.22 -0.65 -22.24
N GLU A 115 18.98 -1.05 -21.95
CA GLU A 115 18.18 -0.46 -20.89
C GLU A 115 18.38 -1.25 -19.58
N ASN A 116 18.93 -0.58 -18.53
CA ASN A 116 19.22 -1.18 -17.23
C ASN A 116 18.53 -0.46 -16.06
N ARG A 117 17.64 0.49 -16.32
CA ARG A 117 16.86 1.17 -15.30
C ARG A 117 15.53 0.47 -15.06
N TRP A 118 14.75 0.25 -16.12
CA TRP A 118 13.45 -0.40 -16.00
C TRP A 118 13.57 -1.92 -15.88
N GLY A 119 14.58 -2.51 -16.48
CA GLY A 119 14.85 -3.94 -16.44
C GLY A 119 16.34 -4.27 -16.33
N ARG A 120 16.72 -5.42 -16.88
CA ARG A 120 18.09 -5.87 -17.00
C ARG A 120 18.43 -6.21 -18.47
N CYS A 121 19.45 -5.57 -18.99
CA CYS A 121 19.94 -5.88 -20.33
C CYS A 121 20.88 -7.10 -20.33
N THR A 122 20.60 -8.06 -21.21
CA THR A 122 21.37 -9.30 -21.33
C THR A 122 22.32 -9.33 -22.53
N CYS A 123 22.49 -8.21 -23.25
CA CYS A 123 23.44 -8.14 -24.35
C CYS A 123 24.90 -8.24 -23.86
N GLU A 124 25.83 -8.57 -24.75
CA GLU A 124 27.27 -8.75 -24.43
C GLU A 124 27.86 -7.52 -23.70
N LYS A 125 27.50 -6.30 -24.14
CA LYS A 125 28.02 -5.05 -23.55
C LYS A 125 27.48 -4.73 -22.14
N CYS A 126 26.34 -5.30 -21.77
CA CYS A 126 25.66 -5.04 -20.49
C CYS A 126 25.64 -6.27 -19.57
N ARG A 127 26.14 -7.42 -20.02
CA ARG A 127 26.02 -8.71 -19.32
C ARG A 127 26.51 -8.68 -17.86
N GLU A 128 27.53 -7.88 -17.58
CA GLU A 128 28.11 -7.74 -16.24
C GLU A 128 27.55 -6.55 -15.44
N LYS A 129 26.62 -5.78 -16.04
CA LYS A 129 26.00 -4.65 -15.36
C LYS A 129 24.72 -5.08 -14.65
N GLU A 130 24.60 -4.72 -13.39
CA GLU A 130 23.34 -4.88 -12.67
C GLU A 130 22.26 -3.96 -13.26
N GLY A 131 21.10 -4.53 -13.56
CA GLY A 131 19.89 -3.77 -13.89
C GLY A 131 19.15 -3.41 -12.60
N LYS A 132 18.57 -2.20 -12.54
CA LYS A 132 17.77 -1.76 -11.40
C LYS A 132 16.41 -2.47 -11.32
N ASN A 133 15.94 -3.04 -12.43
CA ASN A 133 14.66 -3.76 -12.50
C ASN A 133 13.45 -3.00 -11.92
N TRP A 134 13.39 -1.68 -12.11
CA TRP A 134 12.32 -0.84 -11.57
C TRP A 134 10.91 -1.34 -11.95
N LEU A 135 10.73 -1.83 -13.18
CA LEU A 135 9.43 -2.33 -13.62
C LEU A 135 9.02 -3.58 -12.84
N GLY A 136 9.95 -4.53 -12.68
CA GLY A 136 9.69 -5.73 -11.88
C GLY A 136 9.46 -5.43 -10.40
N GLU A 137 10.23 -4.51 -9.84
CA GLU A 137 10.06 -4.03 -8.46
C GLU A 137 8.66 -3.41 -8.25
N ILE A 138 8.24 -2.51 -9.14
CA ILE A 138 6.92 -1.88 -9.10
C ILE A 138 5.82 -2.94 -9.21
N LEU A 139 5.92 -3.89 -10.14
CA LEU A 139 4.94 -4.96 -10.30
C LEU A 139 4.81 -5.83 -9.05
N MET A 140 5.92 -6.21 -8.43
CA MET A 140 5.91 -6.97 -7.17
C MET A 140 5.29 -6.15 -6.03
N ARG A 141 5.57 -4.85 -5.98
CA ARG A 141 4.97 -3.94 -4.99
C ARG A 141 3.46 -3.80 -5.21
N VAL A 142 3.00 -3.60 -6.46
CA VAL A 142 1.57 -3.52 -6.80
C VAL A 142 0.87 -4.85 -6.50
N ARG A 143 1.48 -5.99 -6.83
CA ARG A 143 0.97 -7.32 -6.48
C ARG A 143 0.76 -7.48 -4.98
N HIS A 144 1.74 -7.08 -4.19
CA HIS A 144 1.63 -7.11 -2.73
C HIS A 144 0.48 -6.23 -2.24
N MET A 145 0.34 -5.02 -2.80
CA MET A 145 -0.76 -4.11 -2.45
C MET A 145 -2.12 -4.67 -2.83
N ASN A 146 -2.25 -5.33 -4.00
CA ASN A 146 -3.51 -5.95 -4.42
C ASN A 146 -3.90 -7.08 -3.48
N ARG A 147 -2.97 -7.97 -3.11
CA ARG A 147 -3.22 -9.04 -2.13
C ARG A 147 -3.71 -8.51 -0.80
N THR A 148 -3.17 -7.39 -0.36
CA THR A 148 -3.59 -6.76 0.90
C THR A 148 -4.95 -6.08 0.78
N LYS A 149 -5.31 -5.59 -0.40
CA LYS A 149 -6.63 -5.00 -0.69
C LYS A 149 -7.74 -6.05 -0.82
N TYR A 150 -7.40 -7.23 -1.35
CA TYR A 150 -8.34 -8.35 -1.58
C TYR A 150 -8.19 -9.48 -0.55
N MET A 151 -7.77 -9.18 0.68
CA MET A 151 -7.98 -10.17 1.75
C MET A 151 -9.46 -10.58 1.72
N HIS A 152 -9.72 -11.87 1.47
CA HIS A 152 -11.07 -12.40 1.27
C HIS A 152 -12.02 -11.88 2.36
N ILE A 153 -13.09 -11.20 1.92
CA ILE A 153 -14.12 -10.58 2.77
C ILE A 153 -14.62 -11.55 3.86
N GLU A 154 -14.79 -12.84 3.53
CA GLU A 154 -15.18 -13.88 4.49
C GLU A 154 -14.24 -14.03 5.69
N ASN A 155 -12.94 -13.83 5.51
CA ASN A 155 -11.98 -13.90 6.61
C ASN A 155 -12.00 -12.62 7.45
N LEU A 156 -12.25 -11.46 6.83
CA LEU A 156 -12.39 -10.20 7.56
C LEU A 156 -13.66 -10.21 8.41
N GLU A 157 -14.79 -10.65 7.90
CA GLU A 157 -16.04 -10.77 8.68
C GLU A 157 -15.86 -11.57 9.97
N LYS A 158 -15.14 -12.70 9.91
CA LYS A 158 -14.86 -13.49 11.11
C LYS A 158 -14.02 -12.74 12.14
N ILE A 159 -13.02 -11.96 11.66
CA ILE A 159 -12.15 -11.18 12.52
C ILE A 159 -12.92 -9.96 13.09
N THR A 160 -13.72 -9.30 12.26
CA THR A 160 -14.40 -8.06 12.61
C THR A 160 -15.72 -8.29 13.36
N SER A 161 -16.25 -9.51 13.37
CA SER A 161 -17.46 -9.85 14.15
C SER A 161 -17.40 -9.45 15.62
N HIS A 162 -16.20 -9.38 16.19
CA HIS A 162 -15.95 -8.94 17.56
C HIS A 162 -15.85 -7.41 17.73
N LEU A 163 -15.79 -6.65 16.63
CA LEU A 163 -15.66 -5.19 16.62
C LEU A 163 -17.03 -4.46 16.73
N ASN A 164 -18.10 -5.18 17.04
CA ASN A 164 -19.46 -4.64 17.18
C ASN A 164 -19.85 -4.35 18.63
N ARG A 165 -18.94 -4.51 19.58
CA ARG A 165 -19.16 -4.27 21.00
C ARG A 165 -17.90 -3.68 21.65
N PRO A 166 -18.04 -2.95 22.78
CA PRO A 166 -16.88 -2.51 23.53
C PRO A 166 -15.98 -3.70 23.89
N ALA A 167 -14.77 -3.67 23.40
CA ALA A 167 -13.78 -4.73 23.64
C ALA A 167 -12.37 -4.19 23.40
N LEU A 168 -11.40 -4.71 24.13
CA LEU A 168 -9.99 -4.50 23.88
C LEU A 168 -9.45 -5.74 23.12
N ILE A 169 -8.99 -5.55 21.90
CA ILE A 169 -8.59 -6.62 20.99
C ILE A 169 -7.13 -6.45 20.62
N ALA A 170 -6.34 -7.51 20.77
CA ALA A 170 -4.93 -7.53 20.42
C ALA A 170 -4.69 -8.24 19.07
N LEU A 171 -4.03 -7.57 18.14
CA LEU A 171 -3.50 -8.14 16.91
C LEU A 171 -1.98 -8.32 17.08
N ALA A 172 -1.57 -9.53 17.46
CA ALA A 172 -0.17 -9.82 17.76
C ALA A 172 0.48 -10.63 16.64
N ALA A 173 1.64 -10.17 16.16
CA ALA A 173 2.44 -10.92 15.19
C ALA A 173 3.90 -10.44 15.20
N ARG A 174 4.78 -11.20 14.52
CA ARG A 174 6.19 -10.83 14.34
C ARG A 174 6.35 -9.58 13.46
N PRO A 175 7.52 -8.93 13.52
CA PRO A 175 7.88 -7.88 12.57
C PRO A 175 7.77 -8.36 11.12
N GLY A 176 7.28 -7.52 10.21
CA GLY A 176 7.28 -7.78 8.77
C GLY A 176 6.19 -8.74 8.25
N VAL A 177 5.33 -9.32 9.09
CA VAL A 177 4.26 -10.24 8.64
C VAL A 177 2.96 -9.55 8.22
N GLY A 178 2.93 -8.22 8.16
CA GLY A 178 1.78 -7.48 7.64
C GLY A 178 0.73 -7.05 8.67
N LYS A 179 1.08 -6.87 9.96
CA LYS A 179 0.15 -6.38 11.00
C LYS A 179 -0.55 -5.08 10.61
N THR A 180 0.23 -4.04 10.26
CA THR A 180 -0.26 -2.73 9.81
C THR A 180 -1.19 -2.88 8.61
N THR A 181 -0.81 -3.75 7.66
CA THR A 181 -1.62 -4.06 6.48
C THR A 181 -2.97 -4.66 6.85
N LEU A 182 -2.99 -5.65 7.74
CA LEU A 182 -4.24 -6.26 8.21
C LEU A 182 -5.11 -5.24 8.95
N ALA A 183 -4.53 -4.44 9.84
CA ALA A 183 -5.25 -3.42 10.59
C ALA A 183 -5.85 -2.33 9.68
N MET A 184 -5.13 -1.90 8.65
CA MET A 184 -5.64 -0.95 7.66
C MET A 184 -6.76 -1.56 6.80
N ASN A 185 -6.65 -2.84 6.41
CA ASN A 185 -7.74 -3.53 5.71
C ASN A 185 -9.00 -3.66 6.60
N ILE A 186 -8.84 -3.92 7.89
CA ILE A 186 -9.94 -3.89 8.86
C ILE A 186 -10.56 -2.50 8.90
N ALA A 187 -9.75 -1.44 9.02
CA ALA A 187 -10.24 -0.05 9.04
C ALA A 187 -11.06 0.28 7.79
N ILE A 188 -10.55 -0.08 6.62
CA ILE A 188 -11.21 0.16 5.32
C ILE A 188 -12.50 -0.64 5.24
N TYR A 189 -12.47 -1.91 5.62
CA TYR A 189 -13.62 -2.80 5.59
C TYR A 189 -14.75 -2.30 6.50
N GLU A 190 -14.46 -1.95 7.74
CA GLU A 190 -15.43 -1.43 8.70
C GLU A 190 -16.03 -0.09 8.24
N ALA A 191 -15.21 0.78 7.64
CA ALA A 191 -15.66 2.06 7.12
C ALA A 191 -16.55 1.90 5.86
N GLU A 192 -16.20 1.00 4.93
CA GLU A 192 -16.90 0.84 3.65
C GLU A 192 -18.18 -0.02 3.77
N HIS A 193 -18.13 -1.10 4.56
CA HIS A 193 -19.25 -2.05 4.64
C HIS A 193 -20.24 -1.73 5.77
N TYR A 194 -19.75 -1.17 6.86
CA TYR A 194 -20.59 -0.85 8.03
C TYR A 194 -20.74 0.65 8.28
N ASN A 195 -20.18 1.49 7.40
CA ASN A 195 -20.22 2.96 7.49
C ASN A 195 -19.70 3.50 8.85
N LYS A 196 -18.70 2.82 9.43
CA LYS A 196 -18.11 3.19 10.70
C LYS A 196 -17.10 4.33 10.56
N ASN A 197 -17.06 5.21 11.54
CA ASN A 197 -16.01 6.21 11.71
C ASN A 197 -14.82 5.60 12.46
N VAL A 198 -13.73 5.36 11.75
CA VAL A 198 -12.53 4.71 12.27
C VAL A 198 -11.45 5.75 12.57
N VAL A 199 -10.90 5.72 13.77
CA VAL A 199 -9.72 6.50 14.14
C VAL A 199 -8.52 5.56 14.23
N TYR A 200 -7.47 5.84 13.45
CA TYR A 200 -6.25 5.07 13.38
C TYR A 200 -5.08 5.88 13.96
N PHE A 201 -4.59 5.50 15.14
CA PHE A 201 -3.38 6.07 15.73
C PHE A 201 -2.17 5.36 15.15
N SER A 202 -1.45 6.06 14.27
CA SER A 202 -0.20 5.58 13.67
C SER A 202 0.99 6.12 14.45
N LEU A 203 1.67 5.26 15.19
CA LEU A 203 2.82 5.64 16.01
C LEU A 203 4.16 5.34 15.33
N GLU A 204 4.14 4.56 14.23
CA GLU A 204 5.32 4.15 13.46
C GLU A 204 5.41 4.83 12.10
N MET A 205 4.28 5.03 11.42
CA MET A 205 4.22 5.54 10.05
C MET A 205 3.55 6.90 9.97
N TYR A 206 4.04 7.76 9.09
CA TYR A 206 3.39 9.05 8.82
C TYR A 206 2.02 8.88 8.16
N GLU A 207 1.08 9.72 8.53
CA GLU A 207 -0.27 9.79 7.98
C GLU A 207 -0.28 9.80 6.45
N LYS A 208 0.57 10.65 5.83
CA LYS A 208 0.68 10.75 4.38
C LYS A 208 1.07 9.44 3.71
N GLN A 209 1.96 8.65 4.34
CA GLN A 209 2.36 7.35 3.81
C GLN A 209 1.20 6.35 3.83
N LEU A 210 0.42 6.33 4.91
CA LEU A 210 -0.73 5.45 5.02
C LEU A 210 -1.82 5.84 4.02
N TYR A 211 -2.14 7.12 3.86
CA TYR A 211 -3.09 7.57 2.85
C TYR A 211 -2.70 7.16 1.43
N VAL A 212 -1.43 7.28 1.08
CA VAL A 212 -0.92 6.89 -0.25
C VAL A 212 -0.89 5.36 -0.40
N ASN A 213 -0.34 4.65 0.59
CA ASN A 213 -0.15 3.20 0.49
C ASN A 213 -1.48 2.44 0.40
N TYR A 214 -2.52 2.92 1.06
CA TYR A 214 -3.83 2.24 1.13
C TYR A 214 -4.93 2.93 0.31
N ASN A 215 -4.58 3.99 -0.45
CA ASN A 215 -5.51 4.73 -1.31
C ASN A 215 -6.79 5.19 -0.60
N ILE A 216 -6.65 5.72 0.60
CA ILE A 216 -7.75 6.21 1.43
C ILE A 216 -7.85 7.73 1.46
N GLN A 217 -7.19 8.42 0.54
CA GLN A 217 -7.28 9.87 0.38
C GLN A 217 -8.73 10.29 0.11
N GLY A 218 -9.21 11.27 0.89
CA GLY A 218 -10.58 11.79 0.77
C GLY A 218 -11.67 10.93 1.43
N LYS A 219 -11.33 9.81 2.08
CA LYS A 219 -12.29 9.03 2.88
C LYS A 219 -12.45 9.66 4.26
N SER A 220 -13.51 10.44 4.46
CA SER A 220 -13.80 11.12 5.73
C SER A 220 -14.09 10.17 6.89
N SER A 221 -14.50 8.93 6.60
CA SER A 221 -14.79 7.88 7.59
C SER A 221 -13.56 7.24 8.23
N ILE A 222 -12.36 7.42 7.66
CA ILE A 222 -11.10 6.95 8.23
C ILE A 222 -10.24 8.16 8.54
N ARG A 223 -9.94 8.38 9.83
CA ARG A 223 -9.08 9.46 10.28
C ARG A 223 -7.80 8.89 10.87
N ILE A 224 -6.68 9.19 10.23
CA ILE A 224 -5.35 8.82 10.72
C ILE A 224 -4.83 9.96 11.57
N ILE A 225 -4.25 9.61 12.72
CA ILE A 225 -3.55 10.52 13.61
C ILE A 225 -2.16 9.96 13.79
N ASP A 226 -1.18 10.57 13.17
CA ASP A 226 0.21 10.21 13.38
C ASP A 226 0.85 11.01 14.53
N ASN A 227 1.88 10.44 15.11
CA ASN A 227 2.67 11.10 16.15
C ASN A 227 4.17 10.85 15.95
N CYS A 228 4.59 10.62 14.69
CA CYS A 228 5.96 10.25 14.35
C CYS A 228 6.99 11.37 14.59
N LEU A 229 6.54 12.63 14.72
CA LEU A 229 7.40 13.81 14.88
C LEU A 229 7.53 14.30 16.32
N ASN A 230 6.61 13.92 17.21
CA ASN A 230 6.57 14.37 18.59
C ASN A 230 6.80 13.21 19.55
N ASP A 231 7.35 13.52 20.74
CA ASP A 231 7.49 12.53 21.81
C ASP A 231 6.20 11.75 22.06
N TYR A 232 6.30 10.45 21.99
CA TYR A 232 5.36 9.39 22.31
C TYR A 232 3.97 9.80 22.84
N LEU A 233 2.91 9.28 22.23
CA LEU A 233 1.53 9.56 22.62
C LEU A 233 1.13 8.71 23.85
N THR A 234 0.52 9.34 24.88
CA THR A 234 -0.07 8.63 26.02
C THR A 234 -1.53 8.28 25.75
N VAL A 235 -2.10 7.34 26.52
CA VAL A 235 -3.53 6.99 26.39
C VAL A 235 -4.43 8.18 26.76
N SER A 236 -4.05 9.01 27.73
CA SER A 236 -4.79 10.23 28.08
C SER A 236 -4.83 11.22 26.92
N GLN A 237 -3.72 11.41 26.21
CA GLN A 237 -3.70 12.26 25.01
C GLN A 237 -4.54 11.68 23.85
N MET A 238 -4.59 10.34 23.71
CA MET A 238 -5.50 9.69 22.76
C MET A 238 -6.96 9.97 23.14
N LYS A 239 -7.31 9.85 24.42
CA LYS A 239 -8.66 10.19 24.95
C LYS A 239 -9.05 11.64 24.62
N GLU A 240 -8.15 12.59 24.85
CA GLU A 240 -8.35 14.01 24.54
C GLU A 240 -8.58 14.23 23.04
N LYS A 241 -7.73 13.66 22.18
CA LYS A 241 -7.91 13.74 20.72
C LYS A 241 -9.25 13.17 20.27
N LEU A 242 -9.67 12.03 20.82
CA LEU A 242 -10.96 11.40 20.52
C LEU A 242 -12.15 12.25 20.98
N GLN A 243 -12.03 13.08 22.01
CA GLN A 243 -13.11 13.97 22.46
C GLN A 243 -13.48 15.01 21.41
N ASN A 244 -12.50 15.45 20.63
CA ASN A 244 -12.66 16.50 19.63
C ASN A 244 -13.12 15.98 18.26
N LEU A 245 -13.27 14.65 18.08
CA LEU A 245 -13.51 14.02 16.77
C LEU A 245 -14.99 13.67 16.49
N GLY A 246 -15.91 13.93 17.43
CA GLY A 246 -17.32 13.56 17.27
C GLY A 246 -17.56 12.05 17.41
N ASN A 247 -18.41 11.49 16.53
CA ASN A 247 -18.72 10.05 16.56
C ASN A 247 -17.53 9.22 16.10
N VAL A 248 -17.10 8.26 16.91
CA VAL A 248 -16.04 7.29 16.62
C VAL A 248 -16.59 5.90 16.94
N ASP A 249 -16.52 4.98 16.00
CA ASP A 249 -17.07 3.62 16.09
C ASP A 249 -16.01 2.55 16.29
N LEU A 250 -14.75 2.85 15.96
CA LEU A 250 -13.61 1.95 16.11
C LEU A 250 -12.32 2.76 16.31
N VAL A 251 -11.50 2.34 17.26
CA VAL A 251 -10.12 2.86 17.43
C VAL A 251 -9.12 1.77 17.11
N ILE A 252 -8.11 2.08 16.28
CA ILE A 252 -6.99 1.21 15.98
C ILE A 252 -5.69 1.90 16.41
N ILE A 253 -4.76 1.14 17.04
CA ILE A 253 -3.49 1.67 17.55
C ILE A 253 -2.34 0.84 17.00
N ASP A 254 -1.47 1.45 16.22
CA ASP A 254 -0.32 0.81 15.57
C ASP A 254 0.99 1.48 16.03
N TYR A 255 1.73 0.93 16.98
CA TYR A 255 1.51 -0.28 17.75
C TYR A 255 1.77 -0.02 19.26
N LEU A 256 1.31 -0.94 20.10
CA LEU A 256 1.27 -0.82 21.57
C LEU A 256 2.59 -0.38 22.19
N GLN A 257 3.73 -0.94 21.73
CA GLN A 257 5.04 -0.72 22.36
C GLN A 257 5.58 0.71 22.18
N LEU A 258 4.93 1.54 21.35
CA LEU A 258 5.25 2.96 21.16
C LEU A 258 4.39 3.90 22.01
N ILE A 259 3.43 3.36 22.78
CA ILE A 259 2.65 4.17 23.71
C ILE A 259 3.51 4.51 24.92
N LYS A 260 3.52 5.78 25.33
CA LYS A 260 4.19 6.23 26.55
C LYS A 260 3.25 6.08 27.75
N SER A 261 3.78 5.53 28.84
CA SER A 261 3.08 5.55 30.12
C SER A 261 3.30 6.88 30.84
N GLU A 262 2.28 7.37 31.52
CA GLU A 262 2.40 8.54 32.39
C GLU A 262 3.12 8.23 33.69
N SER A 263 3.18 6.94 34.07
CA SER A 263 3.87 6.46 35.26
C SER A 263 5.27 5.97 34.91
N GLU A 264 6.24 6.21 35.81
CA GLU A 264 7.57 5.62 35.69
C GLU A 264 7.53 4.13 36.06
N HIS A 265 7.81 3.26 35.10
CA HIS A 265 7.84 1.83 35.30
C HIS A 265 9.28 1.28 35.26
N LYS A 266 9.71 0.65 36.35
CA LYS A 266 11.00 -0.07 36.40
C LYS A 266 10.96 -1.42 35.69
N LYS A 267 9.75 -1.98 35.43
CA LYS A 267 9.56 -3.29 34.80
C LYS A 267 8.57 -3.19 33.64
N ARG A 268 8.93 -3.77 32.48
CA ARG A 268 8.11 -3.82 31.28
C ARG A 268 6.72 -4.44 31.50
N LEU A 269 6.62 -5.41 32.42
CA LEU A 269 5.35 -6.07 32.72
C LEU A 269 4.36 -5.11 33.40
N ALA A 270 4.82 -4.26 34.35
CA ALA A 270 3.98 -3.26 34.99
C ALA A 270 3.47 -2.24 34.00
N TRP A 271 4.34 -1.78 33.08
CA TRP A 271 3.95 -0.89 31.98
C TRP A 271 2.85 -1.50 31.10
N LEU A 272 2.99 -2.79 30.71
CA LEU A 272 1.96 -3.47 29.90
C LEU A 272 0.61 -3.57 30.62
N PHE A 273 0.63 -3.82 31.94
CA PHE A 273 -0.60 -3.86 32.74
C PHE A 273 -1.31 -2.52 32.79
N ASP A 274 -0.58 -1.44 33.01
CA ASP A 274 -1.16 -0.11 33.12
C ASP A 274 -1.71 0.37 31.77
N ILE A 275 -0.94 0.27 30.68
CA ILE A 275 -1.44 0.61 29.33
C ILE A 275 -2.63 -0.28 28.94
N GLY A 276 -2.59 -1.58 29.22
CA GLY A 276 -3.71 -2.47 28.95
C GLY A 276 -4.98 -2.08 29.70
N ARG A 277 -4.87 -1.69 30.98
CA ARG A 277 -5.99 -1.18 31.77
C ARG A 277 -6.51 0.14 31.21
N GLU A 278 -5.65 1.10 30.91
CA GLU A 278 -6.03 2.41 30.37
C GLU A 278 -6.74 2.28 29.01
N LEU A 279 -6.30 1.38 28.14
CA LEU A 279 -6.97 1.08 26.85
C LEU A 279 -8.30 0.35 27.02
N HIS A 280 -8.38 -0.55 28.02
CA HIS A 280 -9.64 -1.20 28.37
C HIS A 280 -10.65 -0.15 28.88
N ASP A 281 -10.21 0.74 29.78
CA ASP A 281 -11.05 1.82 30.32
C ASP A 281 -11.51 2.75 29.19
N LEU A 282 -10.64 3.12 28.24
CA LEU A 282 -11.00 3.87 27.03
C LEU A 282 -12.12 3.18 26.26
N SER A 283 -12.01 1.86 26.02
CA SER A 283 -13.04 1.09 25.32
C SER A 283 -14.39 1.09 26.06
N GLN A 284 -14.38 0.90 27.37
CA GLN A 284 -15.60 0.86 28.20
C GLN A 284 -16.26 2.24 28.34
N GLU A 285 -15.48 3.28 28.60
CA GLU A 285 -15.96 4.66 28.76
C GLU A 285 -16.62 5.18 27.48
N ARG A 286 -16.00 4.89 26.32
CA ARG A 286 -16.50 5.32 25.01
C ARG A 286 -17.51 4.36 24.38
N LYS A 287 -17.65 3.17 24.93
CA LYS A 287 -18.49 2.08 24.40
C LYS A 287 -18.13 1.68 22.96
N ILE A 288 -16.84 1.70 22.64
CA ILE A 288 -16.30 1.37 21.31
C ILE A 288 -15.23 0.29 21.41
N PRO A 289 -15.06 -0.55 20.36
CA PRO A 289 -13.92 -1.46 20.29
C PRO A 289 -12.60 -0.70 20.11
N VAL A 290 -11.55 -1.21 20.75
CA VAL A 290 -10.18 -0.74 20.60
C VAL A 290 -9.33 -1.92 20.13
N LEU A 291 -8.82 -1.85 18.91
CA LEU A 291 -7.88 -2.80 18.31
C LEU A 291 -6.46 -2.24 18.45
N PHE A 292 -5.58 -2.94 19.12
CA PHE A 292 -4.17 -2.54 19.18
C PHE A 292 -3.26 -3.60 18.59
N LEU A 293 -2.21 -3.14 17.91
CA LEU A 293 -1.20 -4.00 17.34
C LEU A 293 -0.09 -4.24 18.36
N CYS A 294 0.42 -5.47 18.42
CA CYS A 294 1.49 -5.86 19.31
C CYS A 294 2.58 -6.61 18.54
N GLN A 295 3.82 -6.22 18.76
CA GLN A 295 4.96 -6.87 18.13
C GLN A 295 5.51 -7.97 19.03
N LEU A 296 5.51 -9.22 18.53
CA LEU A 296 6.08 -10.36 19.24
C LEU A 296 7.59 -10.39 19.08
N PRO A 297 8.35 -10.75 20.14
CA PRO A 297 9.78 -10.87 20.07
C PRO A 297 10.23 -12.06 19.23
N ARG A 298 11.39 -11.96 18.57
CA ARG A 298 11.93 -13.00 17.67
C ARG A 298 12.28 -14.32 18.37
N ASN A 299 12.53 -14.30 19.68
CA ASN A 299 12.95 -15.47 20.46
C ASN A 299 11.80 -16.41 20.87
N ILE A 300 10.57 -16.15 20.47
CA ILE A 300 9.43 -17.07 20.71
C ILE A 300 9.65 -18.43 20.02
N ASP A 301 10.39 -18.47 18.91
CA ASP A 301 10.65 -19.69 18.14
C ASP A 301 11.48 -20.75 18.89
N TYR A 302 12.24 -20.32 19.88
CA TYR A 302 13.11 -21.18 20.70
C TYR A 302 12.44 -21.70 21.97
N ARG A 303 11.16 -21.37 22.19
CA ARG A 303 10.40 -21.92 23.31
C ARG A 303 9.82 -23.28 22.93
N THR A 304 10.08 -24.27 23.75
CA THR A 304 9.50 -25.62 23.65
C THR A 304 8.00 -25.62 23.97
N ASP A 305 7.50 -24.60 24.67
CA ASP A 305 6.09 -24.35 24.95
C ASP A 305 5.63 -23.12 24.17
N GLN A 306 4.80 -23.34 23.16
CA GLN A 306 4.25 -22.29 22.28
C GLN A 306 2.86 -21.78 22.73
N ARG A 307 2.45 -22.08 23.98
CA ARG A 307 1.20 -21.61 24.58
C ARG A 307 1.31 -20.20 25.16
#